data_59582df43d379aeaf9f41fbd3aac529c
#
_entry.id   59582df43d379aeaf9f41fbd3aac529c
#
_cell.length_a   1.000
_cell.length_b   1.000
_cell.length_c   1.000
_cell.angle_alpha   90.00
_cell.angle_beta   90.00
_cell.angle_gamma   90.00
#
_symmetry.space_group_name_H-M   'P 1'
#
loop_
_entity.id
_entity.type
_entity.pdbx_description
1 polymer ?
#
loop_
_entity_poly.entity_id
_entity_poly.type
_entity_poly.pdbx_seq_one_letter_code
_entity_poly.pdbx_strand_id
1 'polypeptide(L)'
;ELANEEALPFQFLAVAFNELADEPTAENLQEAEYQVKMFCTIARSAVRRAAERVWLYTDTGERAEAIGRYEEQVRRIVGQYRELRDLLPEEGKGEEARLSHGFGEEFLSNQIEYHTFELLKKLKRRDEACLSRVQGNLLEMVREEIAYRRSRGWAVIEKNSPDRNRTVLYRLRMLQTYMENHLFLNANRKKDGAVAEQVSFSIAAGISMIFATAIAFSFQQKYGNFTMPLFVALVVSYMLKDRIKELTRYYFVHRLAKKYFDNKTVISIKDKPIGWIKEGVDFITEDHVPEEVMEKRDRSDLLE
;
A
#
# COMPACT_ATOMS: atom_id res chain seq x y z
N GLU A 1 25.83 12.86 -9.41
CA GLU A 1 24.96 11.66 -9.26
C GLU A 1 23.48 12.05 -9.12
N LEU A 2 23.12 13.06 -8.31
CA LEU A 2 21.72 13.50 -8.13
C LEU A 2 21.09 14.10 -9.41
N ALA A 3 21.85 14.76 -10.26
CA ALA A 3 21.33 15.30 -11.53
C ALA A 3 20.90 14.20 -12.51
N ASN A 4 21.50 13.01 -12.46
CA ASN A 4 21.09 11.87 -13.29
C ASN A 4 19.84 11.15 -12.74
N GLU A 5 19.63 11.10 -11.42
CA GLU A 5 18.44 10.51 -10.83
C GLU A 5 17.17 11.34 -11.09
N GLU A 6 17.30 12.67 -11.25
CA GLU A 6 16.18 13.56 -11.59
C GLU A 6 15.81 13.51 -13.08
N ALA A 7 16.76 13.24 -13.96
CA ALA A 7 16.55 13.25 -15.42
C ALA A 7 15.69 12.04 -15.89
N LEU A 8 15.87 10.86 -15.30
CA LEU A 8 15.16 9.64 -15.70
C LEU A 8 13.63 9.74 -15.59
N PRO A 9 13.03 10.24 -14.50
CA PRO A 9 11.57 10.34 -14.39
C PRO A 9 10.96 11.29 -15.42
N PHE A 10 11.64 12.38 -15.77
CA PHE A 10 11.22 13.29 -16.84
C PHE A 10 11.29 12.63 -18.22
N GLN A 11 12.33 11.86 -18.48
CA GLN A 11 12.47 11.14 -19.75
C GLN A 11 11.37 10.10 -19.95
N PHE A 12 11.06 9.29 -18.93
CA PHE A 12 9.97 8.31 -19.00
C PHE A 12 8.62 8.98 -19.24
N LEU A 13 8.36 10.11 -18.57
CA LEU A 13 7.12 10.85 -18.74
C LEU A 13 7.03 11.46 -20.15
N ALA A 14 8.11 12.05 -20.66
CA ALA A 14 8.16 12.62 -22.01
C ALA A 14 7.99 11.54 -23.09
N VAL A 15 8.61 10.36 -22.93
CA VAL A 15 8.45 9.22 -23.85
C VAL A 15 7.00 8.77 -23.88
N ALA A 16 6.37 8.55 -22.72
CA ALA A 16 4.98 8.12 -22.64
C ALA A 16 4.01 9.14 -23.26
N PHE A 17 4.30 10.44 -23.16
CA PHE A 17 3.48 11.49 -23.77
C PHE A 17 3.65 11.53 -25.29
N ASN A 18 4.88 11.35 -25.80
CA ASN A 18 5.12 11.27 -27.23
C ASN A 18 4.48 10.01 -27.85
N GLU A 19 4.61 8.85 -27.19
CA GLU A 19 3.95 7.61 -27.63
C GLU A 19 2.42 7.75 -27.66
N LEU A 20 1.82 8.44 -26.71
CA LEU A 20 0.39 8.74 -26.72
C LEU A 20 0.01 9.74 -27.82
N ALA A 21 0.89 10.69 -28.13
CA ALA A 21 0.66 11.66 -29.22
C ALA A 21 0.72 10.99 -30.59
N ASP A 22 1.69 10.08 -30.78
CA ASP A 22 1.86 9.33 -32.02
C ASP A 22 0.76 8.29 -32.23
N GLU A 23 0.44 7.53 -31.18
CA GLU A 23 -0.60 6.48 -31.20
C GLU A 23 -1.55 6.62 -30.00
N PRO A 24 -2.72 7.27 -30.14
CA PRO A 24 -3.67 7.50 -29.04
C PRO A 24 -4.48 6.24 -28.69
N THR A 25 -3.81 5.18 -28.25
CA THR A 25 -4.42 3.94 -27.78
C THR A 25 -4.83 3.99 -26.31
N ALA A 26 -5.65 3.04 -25.85
CA ALA A 26 -5.99 2.94 -24.43
C ALA A 26 -4.79 2.50 -23.57
N GLU A 27 -3.88 1.74 -24.16
CA GLU A 27 -2.68 1.25 -23.50
C GLU A 27 -1.70 2.41 -23.26
N ASN A 28 -1.45 3.23 -24.29
CA ASN A 28 -0.57 4.41 -24.17
C ASN A 28 -1.16 5.45 -23.21
N LEU A 29 -2.49 5.59 -23.15
CA LEU A 29 -3.12 6.45 -22.14
C LEU A 29 -2.89 5.95 -20.71
N GLN A 30 -3.06 4.64 -20.47
CA GLN A 30 -2.80 4.05 -19.16
C GLN A 30 -1.32 4.19 -18.75
N GLU A 31 -0.40 4.05 -19.71
CA GLU A 31 1.01 4.26 -19.44
C GLU A 31 1.32 5.73 -19.13
N ALA A 32 0.78 6.67 -19.89
CA ALA A 32 0.93 8.09 -19.63
C ALA A 32 0.41 8.48 -18.24
N GLU A 33 -0.79 8.01 -17.85
CA GLU A 33 -1.33 8.23 -16.50
C GLU A 33 -0.46 7.59 -15.42
N TYR A 34 0.08 6.41 -15.66
CA TYR A 34 0.97 5.73 -14.73
C TYR A 34 2.25 6.53 -14.53
N GLN A 35 2.86 7.02 -15.61
CA GLN A 35 4.08 7.82 -15.54
C GLN A 35 3.84 9.17 -14.85
N VAL A 36 2.69 9.81 -15.03
CA VAL A 36 2.29 11.02 -14.26
C VAL A 36 2.27 10.72 -12.76
N LYS A 37 1.62 9.63 -12.34
CA LYS A 37 1.52 9.24 -10.93
C LYS A 37 2.88 8.90 -10.34
N MET A 38 3.71 8.16 -11.08
CA MET A 38 5.07 7.81 -10.68
C MET A 38 5.94 9.06 -10.52
N PHE A 39 5.93 9.94 -11.51
CA PHE A 39 6.66 11.20 -11.45
C PHE A 39 6.25 12.04 -10.23
N CYS A 40 4.96 12.25 -10.01
CA CYS A 40 4.44 13.05 -8.90
C CYS A 40 4.86 12.50 -7.53
N THR A 41 4.87 11.18 -7.35
CA THR A 41 5.29 10.56 -6.08
C THR A 41 6.80 10.62 -5.87
N ILE A 42 7.60 10.48 -6.93
CA ILE A 42 9.05 10.65 -6.90
C ILE A 42 9.40 12.11 -6.58
N ALA A 43 8.77 13.07 -7.30
CA ALA A 43 8.99 14.50 -7.10
C ALA A 43 8.61 14.94 -5.68
N ARG A 44 7.46 14.50 -5.13
CA ARG A 44 7.11 14.71 -3.72
C ARG A 44 8.19 14.21 -2.77
N SER A 45 8.70 13.00 -3.00
CA SER A 45 9.76 12.43 -2.17
C SER A 45 11.07 13.21 -2.30
N ALA A 46 11.38 13.73 -3.49
CA ALA A 46 12.55 14.57 -3.72
C ALA A 46 12.45 15.91 -3.00
N VAL A 47 11.30 16.59 -3.11
CA VAL A 47 11.01 17.87 -2.41
C VAL A 47 11.10 17.70 -0.90
N ARG A 48 10.51 16.63 -0.34
CA ARG A 48 10.61 16.32 1.08
C ARG A 48 12.06 16.10 1.50
N ARG A 49 12.79 15.25 0.81
CA ARG A 49 14.20 14.96 1.12
C ARG A 49 15.08 16.19 1.00
N ALA A 50 14.82 17.05 0.03
CA ALA A 50 15.56 18.31 -0.12
C ALA A 50 15.33 19.25 1.08
N ALA A 51 14.08 19.37 1.54
CA ALA A 51 13.75 20.13 2.75
C ALA A 51 14.34 19.52 4.03
N GLU A 52 14.46 18.19 4.11
CA GLU A 52 15.09 17.50 5.24
C GLU A 52 16.62 17.63 5.22
N ARG A 53 17.26 17.61 4.07
CA ARG A 53 18.74 17.79 3.92
C ARG A 53 19.24 19.12 4.43
N VAL A 54 18.43 20.16 4.44
CA VAL A 54 18.78 21.48 5.03
C VAL A 54 19.26 21.35 6.47
N TRP A 55 18.79 20.34 7.21
CA TRP A 55 19.14 20.11 8.61
C TRP A 55 20.47 19.35 8.82
N LEU A 56 21.11 18.89 7.76
CA LEU A 56 22.45 18.31 7.83
C LEU A 56 23.53 19.38 8.08
N TYR A 57 23.23 20.63 7.75
CA TYR A 57 24.13 21.75 7.96
C TYR A 57 23.91 22.37 9.34
N THR A 58 24.98 22.53 10.10
CA THR A 58 24.94 23.12 11.44
C THR A 58 25.09 24.63 11.41
N ASP A 59 25.89 25.15 10.48
CA ASP A 59 26.09 26.59 10.30
C ASP A 59 24.87 27.25 9.63
N THR A 60 24.52 28.45 10.13
CA THR A 60 23.39 29.25 9.61
C THR A 60 23.60 29.71 8.15
N GLY A 61 24.84 30.00 7.76
CA GLY A 61 25.17 30.41 6.40
C GLY A 61 25.03 29.27 5.42
N GLU A 62 25.66 28.12 5.71
CA GLU A 62 25.55 26.91 4.89
C GLU A 62 24.10 26.41 4.77
N ARG A 63 23.33 26.54 5.88
CA ARG A 63 21.92 26.20 5.88
C ARG A 63 21.09 27.10 4.95
N ALA A 64 21.37 28.41 4.96
CA ALA A 64 20.71 29.36 4.07
C ALA A 64 21.02 29.06 2.57
N GLU A 65 22.27 28.69 2.25
CA GLU A 65 22.64 28.24 0.90
C GLU A 65 21.93 26.93 0.51
N ALA A 66 21.82 25.97 1.44
CA ALA A 66 21.08 24.73 1.20
C ALA A 66 19.59 24.98 0.93
N ILE A 67 19.00 26.00 1.57
CA ILE A 67 17.64 26.45 1.31
C ILE A 67 17.53 27.10 -0.08
N GLY A 68 18.52 27.88 -0.50
CA GLY A 68 18.58 28.41 -1.88
C GLY A 68 18.59 27.28 -2.92
N ARG A 69 19.42 26.24 -2.70
CA ARG A 69 19.41 25.04 -3.57
C ARG A 69 18.09 24.30 -3.57
N TYR A 70 17.40 24.21 -2.41
CA TYR A 70 16.05 23.66 -2.33
C TYR A 70 15.06 24.44 -3.20
N GLU A 71 15.07 25.77 -3.11
CA GLU A 71 14.20 26.63 -3.88
C GLU A 71 14.43 26.47 -5.40
N GLU A 72 15.69 26.48 -5.83
CA GLU A 72 16.08 26.29 -7.23
C GLU A 72 15.63 24.91 -7.76
N GLN A 73 15.85 23.83 -7.00
CA GLN A 73 15.40 22.50 -7.38
C GLN A 73 13.89 22.41 -7.54
N VAL A 74 13.13 22.97 -6.58
CA VAL A 74 11.67 22.97 -6.62
C VAL A 74 11.17 23.71 -7.85
N ARG A 75 11.68 24.93 -8.12
CA ARG A 75 11.29 25.71 -9.30
C ARG A 75 11.60 24.97 -10.60
N ARG A 76 12.77 24.34 -10.69
CA ARG A 76 13.17 23.55 -11.86
C ARG A 76 12.24 22.36 -12.09
N ILE A 77 11.96 21.55 -11.06
CA ILE A 77 11.09 20.38 -11.17
C ILE A 77 9.69 20.78 -11.66
N VAL A 78 9.11 21.83 -11.08
CA VAL A 78 7.77 22.29 -11.44
C VAL A 78 7.73 22.92 -12.82
N GLY A 79 8.73 23.74 -13.16
CA GLY A 79 8.84 24.35 -14.49
C GLY A 79 8.88 23.29 -15.59
N GLN A 80 9.80 22.34 -15.48
CA GLN A 80 9.95 21.23 -16.43
C GLN A 80 8.69 20.36 -16.52
N TYR A 81 8.04 20.08 -15.39
CA TYR A 81 6.81 19.31 -15.41
C TYR A 81 5.67 20.03 -16.15
N ARG A 82 5.55 21.33 -15.97
CA ARG A 82 4.52 22.14 -16.66
C ARG A 82 4.74 22.22 -18.16
N GLU A 83 6.01 22.28 -18.62
CA GLU A 83 6.38 22.29 -20.03
C GLU A 83 6.00 21.00 -20.75
N LEU A 84 6.00 19.85 -20.06
CA LEU A 84 5.61 18.57 -20.64
C LEU A 84 4.15 18.50 -21.10
N ARG A 85 3.30 19.41 -20.62
CA ARG A 85 1.91 19.51 -21.04
C ARG A 85 1.76 19.75 -22.56
N ASP A 86 2.70 20.49 -23.14
CA ASP A 86 2.65 20.87 -24.55
C ASP A 86 2.92 19.68 -25.50
N LEU A 87 3.45 18.56 -24.96
CA LEU A 87 3.60 17.31 -25.69
C LEU A 87 2.27 16.55 -25.84
N LEU A 88 1.27 16.86 -25.04
CA LEU A 88 0.01 16.12 -25.03
C LEU A 88 -0.97 16.68 -26.08
N PRO A 89 -1.63 15.79 -26.89
CA PRO A 89 -2.65 16.19 -27.85
C PRO A 89 -3.82 16.93 -27.17
N GLU A 90 -4.49 17.80 -27.92
CA GLU A 90 -5.61 18.61 -27.39
C GLU A 90 -6.93 17.85 -27.39
N GLU A 91 -7.09 16.85 -28.27
CA GLU A 91 -8.32 16.13 -28.50
C GLU A 91 -8.21 14.63 -28.15
N GLY A 92 -9.34 13.98 -27.96
CA GLY A 92 -9.45 12.56 -27.73
C GLY A 92 -8.81 12.09 -26.44
N LYS A 93 -7.99 11.03 -26.52
CA LYS A 93 -7.28 10.49 -25.35
C LYS A 93 -6.20 11.41 -24.79
N GLY A 94 -5.73 12.35 -25.59
CA GLY A 94 -4.84 13.42 -25.13
C GLY A 94 -5.50 14.33 -24.10
N GLU A 95 -6.80 14.60 -24.22
CA GLU A 95 -7.57 15.37 -23.22
C GLU A 95 -7.59 14.65 -21.86
N GLU A 96 -7.81 13.34 -21.84
CA GLU A 96 -7.78 12.54 -20.60
C GLU A 96 -6.37 12.57 -19.95
N ALA A 97 -5.31 12.46 -20.72
CA ALA A 97 -3.93 12.58 -20.24
C ALA A 97 -3.64 14.01 -19.74
N ARG A 98 -4.15 15.06 -20.41
CA ARG A 98 -4.04 16.45 -19.95
C ARG A 98 -4.74 16.68 -18.61
N LEU A 99 -5.89 16.02 -18.37
CA LEU A 99 -6.56 16.05 -17.08
C LEU A 99 -5.70 15.39 -15.98
N SER A 100 -5.15 14.20 -16.27
CA SER A 100 -4.25 13.51 -15.35
C SER A 100 -3.00 14.32 -15.04
N HIS A 101 -2.38 14.93 -16.06
CA HIS A 101 -1.26 15.84 -15.91
C HIS A 101 -1.63 17.06 -15.04
N GLY A 102 -2.80 17.69 -15.27
CA GLY A 102 -3.31 18.80 -14.47
C GLY A 102 -3.54 18.42 -12.99
N PHE A 103 -3.99 17.19 -12.71
CA PHE A 103 -4.07 16.68 -11.33
C PHE A 103 -2.67 16.57 -10.70
N GLY A 104 -1.67 16.18 -11.48
CA GLY A 104 -0.26 16.17 -11.05
C GLY A 104 0.28 17.57 -10.75
N GLU A 105 -0.01 18.56 -11.61
CA GLU A 105 0.37 19.96 -11.36
C GLU A 105 -0.24 20.50 -10.05
N GLU A 106 -1.54 20.28 -9.85
CA GLU A 106 -2.25 20.69 -8.63
C GLU A 106 -1.67 19.98 -7.39
N PHE A 107 -1.38 18.68 -7.50
CA PHE A 107 -0.78 17.91 -6.43
C PHE A 107 0.61 18.41 -6.06
N LEU A 108 1.50 18.60 -7.03
CA LEU A 108 2.87 19.08 -6.79
C LEU A 108 2.89 20.48 -6.19
N SER A 109 2.08 21.40 -6.72
CA SER A 109 1.93 22.76 -6.18
C SER A 109 1.53 22.75 -4.69
N ASN A 110 0.59 21.87 -4.30
CA ASN A 110 0.19 21.70 -2.92
C ASN A 110 1.28 21.07 -2.04
N GLN A 111 2.06 20.11 -2.59
CA GLN A 111 3.17 19.50 -1.84
C GLN A 111 4.30 20.50 -1.58
N ILE A 112 4.57 21.39 -2.53
CA ILE A 112 5.56 22.46 -2.37
C ILE A 112 5.13 23.42 -1.27
N GLU A 113 3.90 23.90 -1.31
CA GLU A 113 3.35 24.74 -0.24
C GLU A 113 3.49 24.07 1.13
N TYR A 114 3.06 22.83 1.24
CA TYR A 114 3.12 22.07 2.49
C TYR A 114 4.55 21.93 3.04
N HIS A 115 5.49 21.43 2.22
CA HIS A 115 6.87 21.21 2.67
C HIS A 115 7.62 22.51 2.94
N THR A 116 7.32 23.58 2.20
CA THR A 116 7.92 24.90 2.44
C THR A 116 7.41 25.50 3.75
N PHE A 117 6.11 25.40 4.06
CA PHE A 117 5.60 25.83 5.36
C PHE A 117 6.13 25.01 6.52
N GLU A 118 6.28 23.70 6.37
CA GLU A 118 6.92 22.87 7.41
C GLU A 118 8.39 23.26 7.61
N LEU A 119 9.11 23.61 6.54
CA LEU A 119 10.48 24.12 6.64
C LEU A 119 10.52 25.47 7.39
N LEU A 120 9.68 26.43 7.03
CA LEU A 120 9.56 27.72 7.71
C LEU A 120 9.22 27.57 9.19
N LYS A 121 8.29 26.69 9.53
CA LYS A 121 7.89 26.39 10.91
C LYS A 121 9.04 25.79 11.74
N LYS A 122 9.82 24.90 11.14
CA LYS A 122 11.01 24.33 11.80
C LYS A 122 12.11 25.39 11.99
N LEU A 123 12.36 26.25 10.96
CA LEU A 123 13.31 27.34 11.05
C LEU A 123 12.93 28.32 12.18
N LYS A 124 11.67 28.72 12.29
CA LYS A 124 11.19 29.59 13.37
C LYS A 124 11.47 29.03 14.77
N ARG A 125 11.50 27.70 14.91
CA ARG A 125 11.73 27.05 16.21
C ARG A 125 13.21 26.81 16.52
N ARG A 126 14.06 26.64 15.50
CA ARG A 126 15.43 26.14 15.67
C ARG A 126 16.51 27.11 15.21
N ASP A 127 16.21 27.99 14.26
CA ASP A 127 17.20 28.91 13.67
C ASP A 127 16.50 30.15 13.11
N GLU A 128 16.20 31.08 14.01
CA GLU A 128 15.53 32.34 13.64
C GLU A 128 16.44 33.26 12.81
N ALA A 129 17.76 33.15 13.00
CA ALA A 129 18.73 33.91 12.20
C ALA A 129 18.76 33.45 10.74
N CYS A 130 18.68 32.16 10.47
CA CYS A 130 18.50 31.64 9.13
C CYS A 130 17.14 32.04 8.54
N LEU A 131 16.07 31.92 9.32
CA LEU A 131 14.73 32.29 8.91
C LEU A 131 14.68 33.75 8.38
N SER A 132 15.26 34.72 9.11
CA SER A 132 15.26 36.13 8.71
C SER A 132 15.89 36.37 7.33
N ARG A 133 16.85 35.54 6.92
CA ARG A 133 17.52 35.61 5.62
C ARG A 133 16.70 35.02 4.47
N VAL A 134 16.00 33.91 4.71
CA VAL A 134 15.38 33.11 3.63
C VAL A 134 13.87 33.21 3.56
N GLN A 135 13.23 33.78 4.57
CA GLN A 135 11.77 33.85 4.68
C GLN A 135 11.12 34.55 3.47
N GLY A 136 11.73 35.63 2.99
CA GLY A 136 11.20 36.40 1.85
C GLY A 136 11.03 35.52 0.61
N ASN A 137 12.11 34.87 0.20
CA ASN A 137 12.15 34.04 -1.00
C ASN A 137 11.22 32.82 -0.91
N LEU A 138 11.22 32.14 0.25
CA LEU A 138 10.35 30.98 0.46
C LEU A 138 8.87 31.36 0.43
N LEU A 139 8.49 32.50 1.03
CA LEU A 139 7.11 32.99 0.98
C LEU A 139 6.73 33.47 -0.42
N GLU A 140 7.66 34.05 -1.18
CA GLU A 140 7.41 34.43 -2.57
C GLU A 140 7.14 33.21 -3.44
N MET A 141 7.96 32.15 -3.34
CA MET A 141 7.71 30.88 -4.02
C MET A 141 6.33 30.29 -3.70
N VAL A 142 5.93 30.32 -2.44
CA VAL A 142 4.58 29.85 -2.05
C VAL A 142 3.47 30.74 -2.64
N ARG A 143 3.66 32.07 -2.66
CA ARG A 143 2.70 32.99 -3.27
C ARG A 143 2.55 32.77 -4.78
N GLU A 144 3.65 32.51 -5.48
CA GLU A 144 3.64 32.16 -6.90
C GLU A 144 2.83 30.89 -7.15
N GLU A 145 3.02 29.85 -6.33
CA GLU A 145 2.27 28.59 -6.44
C GLU A 145 0.76 28.79 -6.14
N ILE A 146 0.41 29.60 -5.15
CA ILE A 146 -0.98 29.94 -4.85
C ILE A 146 -1.59 30.75 -6.00
N ALA A 147 -0.87 31.72 -6.56
CA ALA A 147 -1.32 32.51 -7.69
C ALA A 147 -1.53 31.63 -8.93
N TYR A 148 -0.61 30.72 -9.19
CA TYR A 148 -0.73 29.75 -10.26
C TYR A 148 -1.99 28.88 -10.12
N ARG A 149 -2.25 28.31 -8.93
CA ARG A 149 -3.48 27.53 -8.70
C ARG A 149 -4.76 28.35 -8.92
N ARG A 150 -4.75 29.63 -8.50
CA ARG A 150 -5.88 30.53 -8.77
C ARG A 150 -6.08 30.79 -10.26
N SER A 151 -5.00 31.01 -11.02
CA SER A 151 -5.11 31.22 -12.48
C SER A 151 -5.65 30.00 -13.21
N ARG A 152 -5.42 28.81 -12.66
CA ARG A 152 -5.95 27.54 -13.17
C ARG A 152 -7.38 27.23 -12.71
N GLY A 153 -7.97 28.08 -11.86
CA GLY A 153 -9.30 27.85 -11.28
C GLY A 153 -9.34 26.77 -10.19
N TRP A 154 -8.17 26.35 -9.68
CA TRP A 154 -8.10 25.35 -8.62
C TRP A 154 -8.38 25.97 -7.25
N ALA A 155 -8.94 25.14 -6.36
CA ALA A 155 -9.30 25.58 -5.03
C ALA A 155 -8.06 25.87 -4.17
N VAL A 156 -8.06 27.04 -3.52
CA VAL A 156 -7.02 27.47 -2.57
C VAL A 156 -7.64 27.80 -1.23
N ILE A 157 -6.85 27.69 -0.16
CA ILE A 157 -7.28 28.05 1.20
C ILE A 157 -7.51 29.56 1.26
N GLU A 158 -8.67 29.95 1.80
CA GLU A 158 -9.05 31.35 1.98
C GLU A 158 -9.29 31.65 3.46
N LYS A 159 -8.86 32.85 3.87
CA LYS A 159 -9.08 33.32 5.24
C LYS A 159 -10.59 33.53 5.46
N ASN A 160 -11.10 33.05 6.60
CA ASN A 160 -12.50 33.20 7.02
C ASN A 160 -13.55 32.48 6.14
N SER A 161 -13.16 31.43 5.41
CA SER A 161 -14.06 30.64 4.56
C SER A 161 -14.02 29.13 4.95
N PRO A 162 -14.55 28.73 6.12
CA PRO A 162 -14.40 27.37 6.64
C PRO A 162 -14.99 26.30 5.71
N ASP A 163 -16.13 26.56 5.07
CA ASP A 163 -16.78 25.60 4.18
C ASP A 163 -15.99 25.39 2.89
N ARG A 164 -15.48 26.49 2.28
CA ARG A 164 -14.58 26.41 1.13
C ARG A 164 -13.30 25.67 1.49
N ASN A 165 -12.72 25.97 2.65
CA ASN A 165 -11.49 25.32 3.10
C ASN A 165 -11.70 23.80 3.36
N ARG A 166 -12.90 23.39 3.79
CA ARG A 166 -13.24 21.96 3.89
C ARG A 166 -13.24 21.28 2.52
N THR A 167 -13.77 21.93 1.50
CA THR A 167 -13.73 21.44 0.11
C THR A 167 -12.29 21.34 -0.41
N VAL A 168 -11.42 22.30 -0.09
CA VAL A 168 -9.99 22.26 -0.42
C VAL A 168 -9.33 21.05 0.22
N LEU A 169 -9.55 20.82 1.52
CA LEU A 169 -8.98 19.67 2.22
C LEU A 169 -9.46 18.32 1.63
N TYR A 170 -10.73 18.24 1.27
CA TYR A 170 -11.26 17.07 0.57
C TYR A 170 -10.55 16.87 -0.78
N ARG A 171 -10.41 17.92 -1.57
CA ARG A 171 -9.70 17.89 -2.86
C ARG A 171 -8.25 17.45 -2.71
N LEU A 172 -7.52 17.99 -1.73
CA LEU A 172 -6.14 17.57 -1.43
C LEU A 172 -6.03 16.08 -1.14
N ARG A 173 -6.97 15.54 -0.35
CA ARG A 173 -7.00 14.11 -0.02
C ARG A 173 -7.31 13.25 -1.25
N MET A 174 -8.24 13.69 -2.09
CA MET A 174 -8.55 13.00 -3.35
C MET A 174 -7.36 12.97 -4.30
N LEU A 175 -6.66 14.10 -4.48
CA LEU A 175 -5.45 14.17 -5.29
C LEU A 175 -4.34 13.27 -4.74
N GLN A 176 -4.14 13.26 -3.43
CA GLN A 176 -3.17 12.38 -2.81
C GLN A 176 -3.51 10.90 -3.07
N THR A 177 -4.77 10.51 -2.85
CA THR A 177 -5.22 9.14 -3.10
C THR A 177 -5.07 8.76 -4.58
N TYR A 178 -5.40 9.66 -5.50
CA TYR A 178 -5.28 9.43 -6.94
C TYR A 178 -3.81 9.23 -7.36
N MET A 179 -2.89 10.07 -6.88
CA MET A 179 -1.47 9.98 -7.21
C MET A 179 -0.78 8.77 -6.57
N GLU A 180 -1.19 8.37 -5.36
CA GLU A 180 -0.57 7.25 -4.64
C GLU A 180 -1.24 5.90 -4.94
N ASN A 181 -2.34 5.87 -5.67
CA ASN A 181 -3.12 4.65 -5.95
C ASN A 181 -2.26 3.50 -6.52
N HIS A 182 -1.31 3.79 -7.40
CA HIS A 182 -0.43 2.77 -7.99
C HIS A 182 0.61 2.20 -7.00
N LEU A 183 0.82 2.87 -5.85
CA LEU A 183 1.68 2.39 -4.77
C LEU A 183 0.94 1.46 -3.80
N PHE A 184 -0.40 1.38 -3.88
CA PHE A 184 -1.16 0.51 -3.01
C PHE A 184 -0.95 -0.95 -3.38
N LEU A 185 -0.59 -1.70 -2.37
CA LEU A 185 -0.43 -3.14 -2.45
C LEU A 185 -1.79 -3.82 -2.27
N ASN A 186 -2.14 -4.71 -3.18
CA ASN A 186 -3.28 -5.58 -2.99
C ASN A 186 -2.90 -6.70 -2.04
N ALA A 187 -3.60 -6.81 -0.92
CA ALA A 187 -3.41 -7.83 0.08
C ALA A 187 -4.56 -8.84 0.03
N ASN A 188 -4.27 -10.06 -0.45
CA ASN A 188 -5.26 -11.14 -0.51
C ASN A 188 -4.96 -12.14 0.62
N ARG A 189 -5.78 -12.09 1.67
CA ARG A 189 -5.67 -12.95 2.85
C ARG A 189 -6.43 -14.24 2.65
N LYS A 190 -5.75 -15.38 2.84
CA LYS A 190 -6.32 -16.73 2.77
C LYS A 190 -5.83 -17.55 3.95
N LYS A 191 -6.60 -18.58 4.34
CA LYS A 191 -6.16 -19.55 5.34
C LYS A 191 -4.92 -20.30 4.81
N ASP A 192 -3.84 -20.34 5.58
CA ASP A 192 -2.65 -21.14 5.21
C ASP A 192 -2.96 -22.62 5.40
N GLY A 193 -2.41 -23.46 4.54
CA GLY A 193 -2.60 -24.92 4.63
C GLY A 193 -4.00 -25.45 4.27
N ALA A 194 -4.90 -24.63 3.72
CA ALA A 194 -6.28 -25.05 3.38
C ALA A 194 -6.32 -26.28 2.46
N VAL A 195 -5.40 -26.38 1.48
CA VAL A 195 -5.31 -27.54 0.58
C VAL A 195 -4.86 -28.79 1.34
N ALA A 196 -3.87 -28.66 2.22
CA ALA A 196 -3.39 -29.79 3.05
C ALA A 196 -4.49 -30.29 4.01
N GLU A 197 -5.31 -29.39 4.54
CA GLU A 197 -6.48 -29.73 5.35
C GLU A 197 -7.51 -30.52 4.54
N GLN A 198 -7.86 -30.08 3.32
CA GLN A 198 -8.78 -30.79 2.41
C GLN A 198 -8.29 -32.19 2.03
N VAL A 199 -7.00 -32.32 1.70
CA VAL A 199 -6.37 -33.63 1.41
C VAL A 199 -6.45 -34.53 2.63
N SER A 200 -6.16 -34.02 3.82
CA SER A 200 -6.26 -34.78 5.08
C SER A 200 -7.68 -35.26 5.37
N PHE A 201 -8.68 -34.44 5.07
CA PHE A 201 -10.10 -34.83 5.22
C PHE A 201 -10.49 -35.91 4.23
N SER A 202 -9.97 -35.86 3.01
CA SER A 202 -10.18 -36.90 2.01
C SER A 202 -9.56 -38.23 2.43
N ILE A 203 -8.35 -38.22 2.98
CA ILE A 203 -7.69 -39.39 3.54
C ILE A 203 -8.48 -39.99 4.71
N ALA A 204 -8.97 -39.12 5.63
CA ALA A 204 -9.78 -39.60 6.76
C ALA A 204 -11.08 -40.27 6.30
N ALA A 205 -11.71 -39.76 5.26
CA ALA A 205 -12.89 -40.36 4.66
C ALA A 205 -12.57 -41.70 4.01
N GLY A 206 -11.42 -41.81 3.30
CA GLY A 206 -10.96 -43.08 2.71
C GLY A 206 -10.70 -44.16 3.74
N ILE A 207 -9.96 -43.84 4.82
CA ILE A 207 -9.64 -44.78 5.92
C ILE A 207 -10.96 -45.29 6.57
N SER A 208 -11.90 -44.38 6.86
CA SER A 208 -13.18 -44.78 7.48
C SER A 208 -14.01 -45.68 6.56
N MET A 209 -13.95 -45.48 5.25
CA MET A 209 -14.66 -46.31 4.27
C MET A 209 -14.01 -47.67 4.12
N ILE A 210 -12.68 -47.75 4.06
CA ILE A 210 -11.95 -49.05 4.05
C ILE A 210 -12.33 -49.87 5.25
N PHE A 211 -12.36 -49.28 6.46
CA PHE A 211 -12.76 -49.96 7.68
C PHE A 211 -14.20 -50.51 7.57
N ALA A 212 -15.17 -49.70 7.17
CA ALA A 212 -16.53 -50.13 7.05
C ALA A 212 -16.73 -51.25 6.01
N THR A 213 -16.06 -51.15 4.88
CA THR A 213 -16.11 -52.12 3.79
C THR A 213 -15.46 -53.45 4.21
N ALA A 214 -14.32 -53.42 4.92
CA ALA A 214 -13.68 -54.63 5.42
C ALA A 214 -14.56 -55.41 6.39
N ILE A 215 -15.26 -54.72 7.31
CA ILE A 215 -16.24 -55.37 8.21
C ILE A 215 -17.39 -56.00 7.41
N ALA A 216 -17.98 -55.23 6.47
CA ALA A 216 -19.08 -55.69 5.64
C ALA A 216 -18.69 -56.99 4.89
N PHE A 217 -17.56 -57.03 4.22
CA PHE A 217 -17.10 -58.21 3.49
C PHE A 217 -16.78 -59.39 4.42
N SER A 218 -16.16 -59.17 5.59
CA SER A 218 -15.85 -60.22 6.54
C SER A 218 -17.13 -60.90 7.08
N PHE A 219 -18.14 -60.10 7.40
CA PHE A 219 -19.43 -60.65 7.88
C PHE A 219 -20.24 -61.33 6.78
N GLN A 220 -20.22 -60.75 5.54
CA GLN A 220 -20.86 -61.34 4.40
C GLN A 220 -20.26 -62.72 4.03
N GLN A 221 -18.93 -62.82 4.08
CA GLN A 221 -18.27 -64.10 3.81
C GLN A 221 -18.57 -65.18 4.86
N LYS A 222 -18.70 -64.79 6.14
CA LYS A 222 -18.92 -65.73 7.24
C LYS A 222 -20.38 -66.17 7.41
N TYR A 223 -21.32 -65.24 7.22
CA TYR A 223 -22.75 -65.46 7.53
C TYR A 223 -23.66 -65.48 6.28
N GLY A 224 -23.12 -65.22 5.12
CA GLY A 224 -23.87 -65.13 3.87
C GLY A 224 -24.70 -63.86 3.72
N ASN A 225 -25.47 -63.77 2.63
CA ASN A 225 -26.30 -62.60 2.30
C ASN A 225 -27.64 -62.68 3.07
N PHE A 226 -28.20 -61.50 3.38
CA PHE A 226 -29.54 -61.33 3.98
C PHE A 226 -29.72 -61.99 5.36
N THR A 227 -28.68 -62.09 6.15
CA THR A 227 -28.74 -62.62 7.53
C THR A 227 -28.79 -61.51 8.57
N MET A 228 -29.47 -61.78 9.74
CA MET A 228 -29.51 -60.79 10.84
C MET A 228 -28.14 -60.39 11.36
N PRO A 229 -27.15 -61.29 11.53
CA PRO A 229 -25.79 -60.89 11.91
C PRO A 229 -25.14 -59.91 10.93
N LEU A 230 -25.36 -60.11 9.63
CA LEU A 230 -24.84 -59.17 8.61
C LEU A 230 -25.52 -57.79 8.75
N PHE A 231 -26.84 -57.75 8.94
CA PHE A 231 -27.57 -56.52 9.11
C PHE A 231 -27.05 -55.71 10.31
N VAL A 232 -26.90 -56.33 11.47
CA VAL A 232 -26.40 -55.70 12.68
C VAL A 232 -24.94 -55.21 12.47
N ALA A 233 -24.09 -56.02 11.85
CA ALA A 233 -22.70 -55.63 11.54
C ALA A 233 -22.63 -54.43 10.61
N LEU A 234 -23.50 -54.32 9.60
CA LEU A 234 -23.56 -53.19 8.70
C LEU A 234 -23.99 -51.90 9.45
N VAL A 235 -25.02 -52.00 10.31
CA VAL A 235 -25.46 -50.82 11.11
C VAL A 235 -24.34 -50.34 12.03
N VAL A 236 -23.72 -51.22 12.77
CA VAL A 236 -22.62 -50.88 13.71
C VAL A 236 -21.41 -50.34 12.92
N SER A 237 -21.07 -50.99 11.81
CA SER A 237 -19.97 -50.55 10.94
C SER A 237 -20.22 -49.11 10.40
N TYR A 238 -21.45 -48.81 10.00
CA TYR A 238 -21.80 -47.47 9.54
C TYR A 238 -21.68 -46.41 10.64
N MET A 239 -22.16 -46.71 11.86
CA MET A 239 -22.00 -45.84 13.02
C MET A 239 -20.52 -45.59 13.38
N LEU A 240 -19.68 -46.66 13.35
CA LEU A 240 -18.26 -46.55 13.65
C LEU A 240 -17.50 -45.82 12.55
N LYS A 241 -17.87 -45.98 11.29
CA LYS A 241 -17.29 -45.27 10.15
C LYS A 241 -17.27 -43.76 10.39
N ASP A 242 -18.40 -43.20 10.85
CA ASP A 242 -18.52 -41.76 11.07
C ASP A 242 -17.63 -41.31 12.24
N ARG A 243 -17.55 -42.11 13.30
CA ARG A 243 -16.67 -41.81 14.44
C ARG A 243 -15.18 -41.88 14.08
N ILE A 244 -14.79 -42.90 13.30
CA ILE A 244 -13.40 -43.03 12.81
C ILE A 244 -13.04 -41.82 11.92
N LYS A 245 -13.95 -41.40 11.02
CA LYS A 245 -13.77 -40.24 10.19
C LYS A 245 -13.52 -38.98 11.03
N GLU A 246 -14.36 -38.73 12.04
CA GLU A 246 -14.24 -37.55 12.91
C GLU A 246 -12.96 -37.57 13.75
N LEU A 247 -12.60 -38.70 14.35
CA LEU A 247 -11.37 -38.85 15.13
C LEU A 247 -10.11 -38.65 14.26
N THR A 248 -10.12 -39.19 13.04
CA THR A 248 -9.00 -39.03 12.11
C THR A 248 -8.88 -37.58 11.64
N ARG A 249 -10.01 -36.88 11.36
CA ARG A 249 -10.01 -35.46 11.05
C ARG A 249 -9.46 -34.62 12.20
N TYR A 250 -9.93 -34.87 13.44
CA TYR A 250 -9.45 -34.18 14.63
C TYR A 250 -7.94 -34.33 14.81
N TYR A 251 -7.41 -35.55 14.66
CA TYR A 251 -5.99 -35.84 14.76
C TYR A 251 -5.17 -35.05 13.69
N PHE A 252 -5.63 -35.06 12.44
CA PHE A 252 -4.93 -34.34 11.36
C PHE A 252 -4.99 -32.83 11.55
N VAL A 253 -6.14 -32.26 11.94
CA VAL A 253 -6.27 -30.82 12.19
C VAL A 253 -5.29 -30.36 13.27
N HIS A 254 -5.19 -31.08 14.39
CA HIS A 254 -4.28 -30.72 15.48
C HIS A 254 -2.79 -30.87 15.07
N ARG A 255 -2.48 -31.84 14.24
CA ARG A 255 -1.11 -32.01 13.75
C ARG A 255 -0.71 -30.99 12.69
N LEU A 256 -1.65 -30.60 11.84
CA LEU A 256 -1.47 -29.58 10.80
C LEU A 256 -1.40 -28.17 11.40
N ALA A 257 -2.20 -27.86 12.43
CA ALA A 257 -2.19 -26.57 13.10
C ALA A 257 -0.79 -26.17 13.63
N LYS A 258 0.04 -27.17 14.00
CA LYS A 258 1.44 -26.93 14.42
C LYS A 258 2.41 -26.65 13.25
N LYS A 259 2.00 -26.95 12.02
CA LYS A 259 2.87 -26.85 10.83
C LYS A 259 2.56 -25.64 9.94
N TYR A 260 1.32 -25.21 9.93
CA TYR A 260 0.83 -24.11 9.11
C TYR A 260 0.46 -22.92 9.99
N PHE A 261 0.61 -21.72 9.43
CA PHE A 261 0.15 -20.49 10.07
C PHE A 261 -1.37 -20.33 9.90
N ASP A 262 -2.00 -19.46 10.68
CA ASP A 262 -3.44 -19.23 10.59
C ASP A 262 -3.83 -18.60 9.26
N ASN A 263 -3.02 -17.62 8.82
CA ASN A 263 -3.28 -16.88 7.61
C ASN A 263 -2.02 -16.73 6.76
N LYS A 264 -2.24 -16.70 5.44
CA LYS A 264 -1.27 -16.31 4.44
C LYS A 264 -1.86 -15.16 3.63
N THR A 265 -1.22 -13.99 3.68
CA THR A 265 -1.55 -12.82 2.89
C THR A 265 -0.59 -12.73 1.71
N VAL A 266 -1.11 -12.84 0.50
CA VAL A 266 -0.34 -12.63 -0.73
C VAL A 266 -0.43 -11.15 -1.08
N ILE A 267 0.74 -10.54 -1.26
CA ILE A 267 0.87 -9.13 -1.63
C ILE A 267 1.14 -9.06 -3.12
N SER A 268 0.35 -8.27 -3.84
CA SER A 268 0.49 -8.08 -5.29
C SER A 268 0.42 -6.61 -5.69
N ILE A 269 1.09 -6.29 -6.80
CA ILE A 269 0.96 -5.00 -7.51
C ILE A 269 0.38 -5.30 -8.88
N LYS A 270 -0.74 -4.67 -9.23
CA LYS A 270 -1.42 -4.89 -10.54
C LYS A 270 -1.49 -6.39 -10.89
N ASP A 271 -1.98 -7.22 -9.97
CA ASP A 271 -2.13 -8.69 -10.10
C ASP A 271 -0.83 -9.51 -10.17
N LYS A 272 0.34 -8.89 -10.18
CA LYS A 272 1.62 -9.61 -10.05
C LYS A 272 1.96 -9.81 -8.58
N PRO A 273 2.08 -11.06 -8.09
CA PRO A 273 2.49 -11.32 -6.72
C PRO A 273 3.96 -10.92 -6.53
N ILE A 274 4.22 -10.06 -5.54
CA ILE A 274 5.56 -9.59 -5.18
C ILE A 274 6.09 -10.22 -3.90
N GLY A 275 5.19 -10.76 -3.06
CA GLY A 275 5.57 -11.38 -1.81
C GLY A 275 4.38 -11.98 -1.07
N TRP A 276 4.67 -12.52 0.10
CA TRP A 276 3.65 -13.04 1.00
C TRP A 276 4.07 -12.85 2.45
N ILE A 277 3.07 -12.75 3.31
CA ILE A 277 3.21 -12.71 4.77
C ILE A 277 2.42 -13.87 5.34
N LYS A 278 2.98 -14.60 6.31
CA LYS A 278 2.27 -15.61 7.10
C LYS A 278 2.14 -15.11 8.54
N GLU A 279 0.94 -15.23 9.08
CA GLU A 279 0.59 -14.79 10.42
C GLU A 279 0.07 -15.99 11.21
N GLY A 280 0.59 -16.17 12.41
CA GLY A 280 0.08 -17.12 13.39
C GLY A 280 -0.14 -16.42 14.73
N VAL A 281 -1.21 -16.78 15.43
CA VAL A 281 -1.54 -16.29 16.76
C VAL A 281 -1.50 -17.50 17.71
N ASP A 282 -0.75 -17.35 18.80
CA ASP A 282 -0.72 -18.35 19.85
C ASP A 282 -0.93 -17.69 21.21
N PHE A 283 -1.47 -18.43 22.16
CA PHE A 283 -1.63 -17.98 23.53
C PHE A 283 -0.45 -18.48 24.35
N ILE A 284 0.20 -17.54 25.03
CA ILE A 284 1.28 -17.83 25.96
C ILE A 284 0.83 -17.51 27.38
N THR A 285 1.33 -18.26 28.36
CA THR A 285 1.11 -17.93 29.76
C THR A 285 1.98 -16.73 30.14
N GLU A 286 1.58 -16.01 31.16
CA GLU A 286 2.25 -14.78 31.62
C GLU A 286 3.73 -15.04 31.96
N ASP A 287 4.05 -16.21 32.50
CA ASP A 287 5.43 -16.64 32.81
C ASP A 287 6.36 -16.75 31.59
N HIS A 288 5.80 -16.81 30.38
CA HIS A 288 6.57 -16.88 29.13
C HIS A 288 6.63 -15.57 28.37
N VAL A 289 6.02 -14.50 28.91
CA VAL A 289 6.09 -13.17 28.30
C VAL A 289 7.47 -12.56 28.59
N PRO A 290 8.21 -12.07 27.57
CA PRO A 290 9.49 -11.39 27.78
C PRO A 290 9.37 -10.22 28.75
N GLU A 291 10.35 -10.07 29.69
CA GLU A 291 10.36 -9.01 30.70
C GLU A 291 10.26 -7.61 30.09
N GLU A 292 10.88 -7.36 28.93
CA GLU A 292 10.78 -6.07 28.22
C GLU A 292 9.35 -5.69 27.84
N VAL A 293 8.53 -6.69 27.53
CA VAL A 293 7.12 -6.48 27.20
C VAL A 293 6.30 -6.18 28.45
N MET A 294 6.57 -6.93 29.54
CA MET A 294 5.92 -6.71 30.83
C MET A 294 6.25 -5.31 31.37
N GLU A 295 7.52 -4.91 31.34
CA GLU A 295 7.96 -3.59 31.80
C GLU A 295 7.29 -2.43 31.03
N LYS A 296 7.06 -2.59 29.70
CA LYS A 296 6.35 -1.61 28.89
C LYS A 296 4.84 -1.61 29.13
N ARG A 297 4.27 -2.77 29.41
CA ARG A 297 2.84 -2.94 29.72
C ARG A 297 2.48 -2.29 31.05
N ASP A 298 3.32 -2.47 32.08
CA ASP A 298 3.12 -1.92 33.42
C ASP A 298 3.24 -0.37 33.48
N ARG A 299 3.78 0.24 32.42
CA ARG A 299 3.84 1.71 32.27
C ARG A 299 2.64 2.31 31.55
N SER A 300 1.64 1.54 31.22
CA SER A 300 0.43 2.01 30.55
C SER A 300 -0.57 2.54 31.60
N ASP A 301 -0.80 3.85 31.59
CA ASP A 301 -1.80 4.55 32.44
C ASP A 301 -3.26 4.08 32.21
N LEU A 302 -3.47 3.13 31.30
CA LEU A 302 -4.79 2.56 31.01
C LEU A 302 -5.16 1.34 31.88
N LEU A 303 -4.27 0.93 32.80
CA LEU A 303 -4.45 -0.25 33.64
C LEU A 303 -4.50 0.08 35.16
N GLU A 304 -4.57 1.36 35.53
CA GLU A 304 -4.87 1.80 36.91
C GLU A 304 -6.37 2.10 37.08
#